data_6a809401640b213e806855839bb6ba18
#
_entry.id   6a809401640b213e806855839bb6ba18
#
_cell.length_a   1.000
_cell.length_b   1.000
_cell.length_c   1.000
_cell.angle_alpha   90.00
_cell.angle_beta   90.00
_cell.angle_gamma   90.00
#
_symmetry.space_group_name_H-M   'P 1'
#
loop_
_entity.id
_entity.type
_entity.pdbx_description
1 polymer ?
#
loop_
_entity_poly.entity_id
_entity_poly.type
_entity_poly.pdbx_seq_one_letter_code
_entity_poly.pdbx_strand_id
1 'polypeptide(L)'
;MNNTVILRVNGQEWGGWTSVRIAAGIERIARDFTVEITRSWPGDTDQANRSNRIKNGDLVEVLIGTDKVLTGYIEATPVRYDARSISVGISGRSKTADLIDCSATPSQYAGRTLAQVAAELAKPFSITVVDAGGASGALQGIQADQGETVMDVLNKMLGLQQALAYDNAQGNLVIGGIGSQQAHTALVLGENILSCDTEKSIRDRFSDYQVSGQRKGNDDDFGEATTTAIRSKTIDGGLKRYRPMIIRQTGNATTATCSARAEFDMRQRAARTDEVTYTVQGWRQGDGSLWLPNLQVIVFDPILGFNNRQMVIAEVTYQQDENGTVTEIRVGPPDAYLPEPAKPGKRKKKKEEDDF
;
A
#
# COMPACT_ATOMS: atom_id res chain seq x y z
N MET A 1 28.00 -4.02 -9.18
CA MET A 1 26.68 -4.67 -9.41
C MET A 1 25.99 -3.96 -10.57
N ASN A 2 25.28 -4.68 -11.41
CA ASN A 2 24.61 -4.08 -12.57
C ASN A 2 23.28 -3.46 -12.12
N ASN A 3 23.13 -2.15 -12.31
CA ASN A 3 21.88 -1.39 -12.04
C ASN A 3 21.19 -0.94 -13.32
N THR A 4 21.51 -1.57 -14.46
CA THR A 4 20.86 -1.24 -15.74
C THR A 4 19.36 -1.61 -15.65
N VAL A 5 18.49 -0.67 -16.01
CA VAL A 5 17.06 -0.94 -16.11
C VAL A 5 16.75 -1.51 -17.49
N ILE A 6 16.04 -2.63 -17.50
CA ILE A 6 15.61 -3.34 -18.70
C ILE A 6 14.09 -3.49 -18.65
N LEU A 7 13.43 -3.10 -19.72
CA LEU A 7 12.06 -3.49 -20.00
C LEU A 7 12.07 -4.71 -20.92
N ARG A 8 11.44 -5.79 -20.48
CA ARG A 8 11.21 -6.98 -21.32
C ARG A 8 9.77 -6.97 -21.80
N VAL A 9 9.58 -6.73 -23.10
CA VAL A 9 8.26 -6.62 -23.74
C VAL A 9 8.23 -7.56 -24.94
N ASN A 10 7.22 -8.43 -25.00
CA ASN A 10 7.05 -9.39 -26.10
C ASN A 10 8.31 -10.24 -26.39
N GLY A 11 9.07 -10.60 -25.34
CA GLY A 11 10.30 -11.38 -25.42
C GLY A 11 11.54 -10.60 -25.90
N GLN A 12 11.43 -9.29 -26.09
CA GLN A 12 12.54 -8.40 -26.44
C GLN A 12 12.93 -7.54 -25.24
N GLU A 13 14.23 -7.27 -25.11
CA GLU A 13 14.78 -6.40 -24.06
C GLU A 13 15.06 -5.01 -24.58
N TRP A 14 14.65 -4.01 -23.82
CA TRP A 14 14.79 -2.60 -24.10
C TRP A 14 15.49 -1.91 -22.95
N GLY A 15 16.44 -1.03 -23.25
CA GLY A 15 17.24 -0.32 -22.25
C GLY A 15 17.83 0.98 -22.81
N GLY A 16 18.77 1.58 -22.06
CA GLY A 16 19.41 2.84 -22.46
C GLY A 16 18.57 4.08 -22.13
N TRP A 17 17.82 3.99 -21.04
CA TRP A 17 16.95 5.06 -20.55
C TRP A 17 17.76 6.24 -20.04
N THR A 18 17.33 7.45 -20.35
CA THR A 18 17.88 8.70 -19.82
C THR A 18 17.28 9.06 -18.47
N SER A 19 16.03 8.63 -18.23
CA SER A 19 15.35 8.81 -16.98
C SER A 19 14.57 7.54 -16.61
N VAL A 20 14.58 7.19 -15.35
CA VAL A 20 13.87 6.03 -14.79
C VAL A 20 13.22 6.43 -13.47
N ARG A 21 11.97 6.06 -13.30
CA ARG A 21 11.26 6.09 -12.03
C ARG A 21 10.45 4.80 -11.87
N ILE A 22 10.66 4.08 -10.77
CA ILE A 22 9.91 2.86 -10.44
C ILE A 22 9.49 2.97 -8.98
N ALA A 23 8.20 2.89 -8.68
CA ALA A 23 7.68 3.00 -7.32
C ALA A 23 6.94 1.75 -6.88
N ALA A 24 7.14 1.35 -5.62
CA ALA A 24 6.50 0.22 -4.97
C ALA A 24 6.23 0.53 -3.49
N GLY A 25 5.10 0.07 -2.94
CA GLY A 25 4.77 0.36 -1.54
C GLY A 25 3.70 -0.55 -0.97
N ILE A 26 3.56 -0.56 0.37
CA ILE A 26 2.55 -1.36 1.09
C ILE A 26 1.19 -0.69 1.19
N GLU A 27 1.10 0.60 0.93
CA GLU A 27 -0.14 1.37 0.89
C GLU A 27 -0.65 1.57 -0.54
N ARG A 28 0.00 0.94 -1.52
CA ARG A 28 -0.43 0.94 -2.92
C ARG A 28 -0.59 -0.48 -3.43
N ILE A 29 -1.70 -0.73 -4.08
CA ILE A 29 -2.01 -2.06 -4.61
C ILE A 29 -1.34 -2.32 -5.96
N ALA A 30 -0.84 -1.28 -6.62
CA ALA A 30 -0.15 -1.39 -7.90
C ALA A 30 1.14 -0.57 -7.90
N ARG A 31 2.26 -1.20 -8.30
CA ARG A 31 3.52 -0.54 -8.62
C ARG A 31 3.37 0.24 -9.91
N ASP A 32 4.15 1.30 -10.06
CA ASP A 32 4.21 2.05 -11.30
C ASP A 32 5.66 2.22 -11.77
N PHE A 33 5.81 2.42 -13.06
CA PHE A 33 7.09 2.79 -13.65
C PHE A 33 6.92 3.83 -14.75
N THR A 34 7.94 4.65 -14.91
CA THR A 34 8.10 5.57 -16.04
C THR A 34 9.55 5.55 -16.45
N VAL A 35 9.81 5.40 -17.75
CA VAL A 35 11.13 5.51 -18.33
C VAL A 35 11.09 6.44 -19.53
N GLU A 36 12.18 7.17 -19.75
CA GLU A 36 12.30 8.08 -20.90
C GLU A 36 13.60 7.81 -21.65
N ILE A 37 13.57 8.02 -22.96
CA ILE A 37 14.72 7.94 -23.85
C ILE A 37 14.70 9.12 -24.82
N THR A 38 15.88 9.66 -25.12
CA THR A 38 16.01 10.68 -26.15
C THR A 38 16.30 10.06 -27.52
N ARG A 39 15.52 10.44 -28.50
CA ARG A 39 15.72 10.29 -29.92
C ARG A 39 15.68 8.92 -30.58
N SER A 40 16.21 7.84 -30.01
CA SER A 40 16.16 6.51 -30.62
C SER A 40 16.38 5.37 -29.65
N TRP A 41 15.78 4.23 -29.97
CA TRP A 41 16.01 3.01 -29.22
C TRP A 41 17.43 2.48 -29.52
N PRO A 42 18.24 2.17 -28.48
CA PRO A 42 19.58 1.60 -28.74
C PRO A 42 19.48 0.29 -29.53
N GLY A 43 20.31 0.17 -30.57
CA GLY A 43 20.37 -1.00 -31.44
C GLY A 43 19.29 -1.10 -32.52
N ASP A 44 18.41 -0.12 -32.64
CA ASP A 44 17.38 -0.10 -33.67
C ASP A 44 17.83 0.72 -34.89
N THR A 45 18.09 0.06 -36.01
CA THR A 45 18.54 0.67 -37.27
C THR A 45 17.39 0.96 -38.23
N ASP A 46 16.20 0.38 -38.00
CA ASP A 46 15.06 0.50 -38.90
C ASP A 46 14.01 1.46 -38.37
N GLN A 47 13.96 2.67 -38.93
CA GLN A 47 13.04 3.73 -38.52
C GLN A 47 11.55 3.38 -38.73
N ALA A 48 11.25 2.56 -39.75
CA ALA A 48 9.88 2.22 -40.13
C ALA A 48 9.17 1.29 -39.11
N ASN A 49 9.94 0.50 -38.36
CA ASN A 49 9.42 -0.46 -37.40
C ASN A 49 9.36 0.02 -35.93
N ARG A 50 9.87 1.19 -35.64
CA ARG A 50 10.04 1.72 -34.28
C ARG A 50 8.72 1.93 -33.52
N SER A 51 7.71 2.45 -34.20
CA SER A 51 6.40 2.76 -33.61
C SER A 51 5.52 1.52 -33.34
N ASN A 52 5.91 0.33 -33.85
CA ASN A 52 5.10 -0.88 -33.77
C ASN A 52 5.56 -1.92 -32.75
N ARG A 53 6.67 -1.71 -32.07
CA ARG A 53 7.27 -2.76 -31.21
C ARG A 53 6.80 -2.73 -29.76
N ILE A 54 6.52 -1.56 -29.23
CA ILE A 54 5.93 -1.39 -27.89
C ILE A 54 4.60 -0.67 -28.04
N LYS A 55 3.53 -1.27 -27.53
CA LYS A 55 2.18 -0.73 -27.62
C LYS A 55 1.55 -0.65 -26.25
N ASN A 56 0.63 0.30 -26.09
CA ASN A 56 -0.23 0.32 -24.91
C ASN A 56 -1.03 -0.98 -24.83
N GLY A 57 -1.05 -1.57 -23.64
CA GLY A 57 -1.62 -2.89 -23.37
C GLY A 57 -0.62 -4.05 -23.48
N ASP A 58 0.61 -3.84 -23.97
CA ASP A 58 1.61 -4.90 -23.97
C ASP A 58 2.02 -5.29 -22.54
N LEU A 59 2.21 -6.60 -22.33
CA LEU A 59 2.75 -7.12 -21.08
C LEU A 59 4.23 -6.73 -20.96
N VAL A 60 4.62 -6.19 -19.83
CA VAL A 60 5.98 -5.76 -19.53
C VAL A 60 6.49 -6.35 -18.23
N GLU A 61 7.77 -6.75 -18.24
CA GLU A 61 8.55 -7.00 -17.04
C GLU A 61 9.62 -5.90 -16.93
N VAL A 62 9.71 -5.28 -15.75
CA VAL A 62 10.76 -4.29 -15.43
C VAL A 62 11.80 -4.96 -14.55
N LEU A 63 13.06 -4.85 -14.97
CA LEU A 63 14.20 -5.42 -14.25
C LEU A 63 15.21 -4.34 -13.89
N ILE A 64 15.86 -4.49 -12.73
CA ILE A 64 17.07 -3.75 -12.33
C ILE A 64 18.22 -4.77 -12.28
N GLY A 65 19.08 -4.75 -13.28
CA GLY A 65 20.05 -5.82 -13.49
C GLY A 65 19.35 -7.15 -13.75
N THR A 66 19.47 -8.09 -12.82
CA THR A 66 18.80 -9.40 -12.86
C THR A 66 17.53 -9.45 -12.01
N ASP A 67 17.30 -8.44 -11.18
CA ASP A 67 16.19 -8.43 -10.24
C ASP A 67 14.92 -7.89 -10.90
N LYS A 68 13.89 -8.72 -11.00
CA LYS A 68 12.57 -8.29 -11.43
C LYS A 68 11.94 -7.41 -10.36
N VAL A 69 11.47 -6.23 -10.75
CA VAL A 69 10.85 -5.25 -9.84
C VAL A 69 9.39 -4.99 -10.12
N LEU A 70 8.93 -5.27 -11.35
CA LEU A 70 7.52 -5.11 -11.72
C LEU A 70 7.16 -6.07 -12.85
N THR A 71 5.92 -6.59 -12.83
CA THR A 71 5.27 -7.27 -13.94
C THR A 71 3.88 -6.64 -14.14
N GLY A 72 3.62 -6.12 -15.33
CA GLY A 72 2.39 -5.37 -15.57
C GLY A 72 2.16 -5.05 -17.03
N TYR A 73 1.48 -3.94 -17.29
CA TYR A 73 1.12 -3.51 -18.63
C TYR A 73 1.63 -2.11 -18.91
N ILE A 74 1.95 -1.86 -20.19
CA ILE A 74 2.25 -0.53 -20.69
C ILE A 74 0.92 0.19 -20.88
N GLU A 75 0.78 1.34 -20.21
CA GLU A 75 -0.46 2.13 -20.26
C GLU A 75 -0.34 3.36 -21.15
N ALA A 76 0.85 3.99 -21.19
CA ALA A 76 1.06 5.16 -22.01
C ALA A 76 2.46 5.20 -22.61
N THR A 77 2.51 5.76 -23.82
CA THR A 77 3.75 6.02 -24.56
C THR A 77 3.80 7.49 -24.95
N PRO A 78 4.03 8.42 -23.97
CA PRO A 78 4.06 9.84 -24.24
C PRO A 78 5.23 10.20 -25.17
N VAL A 79 4.96 11.05 -26.16
CA VAL A 79 5.97 11.61 -27.06
C VAL A 79 5.95 13.12 -26.90
N ARG A 80 7.12 13.70 -26.64
CA ARG A 80 7.33 15.15 -26.57
C ARG A 80 8.39 15.54 -27.59
N TYR A 81 8.15 16.55 -28.37
CA TYR A 81 9.15 17.07 -29.29
C TYR A 81 9.06 18.61 -29.43
N ASP A 82 10.21 19.20 -29.61
CA ASP A 82 10.35 20.60 -29.94
C ASP A 82 11.39 20.76 -31.11
N ALA A 83 11.78 21.99 -31.40
CA ALA A 83 12.75 22.27 -32.48
C ALA A 83 14.16 21.69 -32.20
N ARG A 84 14.47 21.25 -30.99
CA ARG A 84 15.80 20.84 -30.53
C ARG A 84 15.87 19.38 -30.07
N SER A 85 14.79 18.83 -29.61
CA SER A 85 14.79 17.53 -28.93
C SER A 85 13.51 16.72 -29.20
N ILE A 86 13.65 15.41 -29.18
CA ILE A 86 12.53 14.45 -29.12
C ILE A 86 12.77 13.56 -27.93
N SER A 87 11.78 13.46 -27.05
CA SER A 87 11.75 12.47 -25.97
C SER A 87 10.56 11.53 -26.13
N VAL A 88 10.79 10.26 -25.88
CA VAL A 88 9.77 9.21 -25.88
C VAL A 88 9.77 8.58 -24.51
N GLY A 89 8.61 8.57 -23.86
CA GLY A 89 8.42 7.91 -22.60
C GLY A 89 7.67 6.59 -22.76
N ILE A 90 7.81 5.73 -21.77
CA ILE A 90 6.97 4.56 -21.57
C ILE A 90 6.60 4.55 -20.11
N SER A 91 5.31 4.41 -19.82
CA SER A 91 4.82 4.26 -18.46
C SER A 91 3.78 3.17 -18.37
N GLY A 92 3.69 2.57 -17.20
CA GLY A 92 2.74 1.52 -16.93
C GLY A 92 2.67 1.19 -15.46
N ARG A 93 1.75 0.29 -15.14
CA ARG A 93 1.52 -0.20 -13.78
C ARG A 93 1.56 -1.73 -13.75
N SER A 94 1.71 -2.28 -12.55
CA SER A 94 1.62 -3.73 -12.35
C SER A 94 0.23 -4.26 -12.66
N LYS A 95 0.12 -5.58 -12.89
CA LYS A 95 -1.16 -6.25 -13.23
C LYS A 95 -2.28 -5.90 -12.26
N THR A 96 -1.97 -5.67 -11.00
CA THR A 96 -2.93 -5.36 -9.95
C THR A 96 -3.63 -4.01 -10.13
N ALA A 97 -3.16 -3.16 -11.06
CA ALA A 97 -3.86 -1.94 -11.46
C ALA A 97 -5.28 -2.22 -11.98
N ASP A 98 -5.47 -3.34 -12.69
CA ASP A 98 -6.79 -3.73 -13.18
C ASP A 98 -7.80 -3.96 -12.03
N LEU A 99 -7.34 -4.31 -10.84
CA LEU A 99 -8.22 -4.46 -9.67
C LEU A 99 -8.74 -3.11 -9.15
N ILE A 100 -8.02 -2.02 -9.42
CA ILE A 100 -8.41 -0.64 -9.06
C ILE A 100 -9.38 -0.09 -10.09
N ASP A 101 -9.08 -0.32 -11.38
CA ASP A 101 -9.74 0.35 -12.48
C ASP A 101 -11.00 -0.41 -12.97
N CYS A 102 -11.02 -1.74 -12.80
CA CYS A 102 -12.08 -2.57 -13.34
C CYS A 102 -13.14 -2.96 -12.31
N SER A 103 -14.37 -3.07 -12.78
CA SER A 103 -15.50 -3.45 -11.94
C SER A 103 -15.49 -4.91 -11.55
N ALA A 104 -15.90 -5.19 -10.32
CA ALA A 104 -16.17 -6.53 -9.84
C ALA A 104 -17.48 -7.07 -10.43
N THR A 105 -17.54 -8.38 -10.63
CA THR A 105 -18.81 -9.04 -10.94
C THR A 105 -19.69 -9.06 -9.70
N PRO A 106 -20.94 -8.55 -9.75
CA PRO A 106 -21.85 -8.56 -8.61
C PRO A 106 -22.04 -9.97 -8.06
N SER A 107 -21.77 -10.16 -6.77
CA SER A 107 -21.83 -11.46 -6.11
C SER A 107 -21.94 -11.31 -4.60
N GLN A 108 -22.37 -12.39 -3.92
CA GLN A 108 -22.38 -12.45 -2.46
C GLN A 108 -21.39 -13.49 -1.97
N TYR A 109 -20.59 -13.11 -0.99
CA TYR A 109 -19.55 -13.95 -0.39
C TYR A 109 -19.88 -14.18 1.09
N ALA A 110 -20.10 -15.44 1.47
CA ALA A 110 -20.35 -15.85 2.84
C ALA A 110 -19.56 -17.09 3.20
N GLY A 111 -19.01 -17.13 4.41
CA GLY A 111 -18.29 -18.29 4.93
C GLY A 111 -16.92 -18.54 4.29
N ARG A 112 -16.39 -17.60 3.52
CA ARG A 112 -15.07 -17.68 2.86
C ARG A 112 -14.07 -16.78 3.55
N THR A 113 -12.79 -17.07 3.42
CA THR A 113 -11.71 -16.19 3.89
C THR A 113 -11.48 -15.03 2.92
N LEU A 114 -10.82 -13.98 3.38
CA LEU A 114 -10.41 -12.85 2.55
C LEU A 114 -9.58 -13.29 1.33
N ALA A 115 -8.60 -14.18 1.55
CA ALA A 115 -7.74 -14.69 0.49
C ALA A 115 -8.54 -15.48 -0.58
N GLN A 116 -9.54 -16.25 -0.17
CA GLN A 116 -10.40 -17.00 -1.11
C GLN A 116 -11.26 -16.07 -1.95
N VAL A 117 -11.86 -15.05 -1.36
CA VAL A 117 -12.68 -14.06 -2.09
C VAL A 117 -11.79 -13.23 -3.01
N ALA A 118 -10.65 -12.77 -2.52
CA ALA A 118 -9.68 -12.03 -3.34
C ALA A 118 -9.20 -12.85 -4.54
N ALA A 119 -8.93 -14.15 -4.36
CA ALA A 119 -8.51 -15.03 -5.45
C ALA A 119 -9.60 -15.19 -6.52
N GLU A 120 -10.87 -15.25 -6.11
CA GLU A 120 -12.00 -15.31 -7.05
C GLU A 120 -12.17 -14.01 -7.83
N LEU A 121 -12.07 -12.87 -7.13
CA LEU A 121 -12.17 -11.55 -7.74
C LEU A 121 -11.00 -11.23 -8.68
N ALA A 122 -9.78 -11.70 -8.36
CA ALA A 122 -8.58 -11.46 -9.15
C ALA A 122 -8.41 -12.43 -10.34
N LYS A 123 -9.10 -13.58 -10.31
CA LYS A 123 -8.99 -14.64 -11.33
C LYS A 123 -9.26 -14.17 -12.77
N PRO A 124 -10.31 -13.35 -13.07
CA PRO A 124 -10.57 -12.87 -14.43
C PRO A 124 -9.40 -12.07 -15.02
N PHE A 125 -8.61 -11.43 -14.18
CA PHE A 125 -7.44 -10.61 -14.56
C PHE A 125 -6.14 -11.42 -14.62
N SER A 126 -6.19 -12.74 -14.42
CA SER A 126 -5.00 -13.61 -14.36
C SER A 126 -3.98 -13.17 -13.29
N ILE A 127 -4.50 -12.64 -12.17
CA ILE A 127 -3.70 -12.23 -11.02
C ILE A 127 -3.77 -13.29 -9.94
N THR A 128 -2.60 -13.77 -9.51
CA THR A 128 -2.48 -14.71 -8.40
C THR A 128 -2.56 -13.93 -7.08
N VAL A 129 -3.27 -14.50 -6.10
CA VAL A 129 -3.31 -13.97 -4.73
C VAL A 129 -2.37 -14.78 -3.85
N VAL A 130 -1.47 -14.08 -3.16
CA VAL A 130 -0.53 -14.64 -2.19
C VAL A 130 -1.03 -14.28 -0.80
N ASP A 131 -1.40 -15.29 -0.01
CA ASP A 131 -1.73 -15.12 1.39
C ASP A 131 -0.44 -15.14 2.23
N ALA A 132 -0.01 -13.97 2.69
CA ALA A 132 1.15 -13.80 3.55
C ALA A 132 0.82 -13.93 5.05
N GLY A 133 -0.41 -14.33 5.38
CA GLY A 133 -0.88 -14.55 6.74
C GLY A 133 -1.55 -13.32 7.38
N GLY A 134 -2.23 -13.56 8.50
CA GLY A 134 -2.89 -12.50 9.30
C GLY A 134 -4.39 -12.32 9.04
N ALA A 135 -4.95 -12.91 7.97
CA ALA A 135 -6.36 -12.75 7.59
C ALA A 135 -7.10 -14.09 7.44
N SER A 136 -7.20 -14.88 8.54
CA SER A 136 -7.72 -16.25 8.50
C SER A 136 -9.19 -16.42 8.85
N GLY A 137 -9.88 -15.37 9.31
CA GLY A 137 -11.28 -15.45 9.69
C GLY A 137 -12.24 -15.56 8.52
N ALA A 138 -13.26 -16.41 8.63
CA ALA A 138 -14.34 -16.47 7.65
C ALA A 138 -15.17 -15.18 7.68
N LEU A 139 -15.38 -14.58 6.51
CA LEU A 139 -16.16 -13.37 6.35
C LEU A 139 -17.66 -13.67 6.38
N GLN A 140 -18.42 -12.78 6.99
CA GLN A 140 -19.87 -12.88 7.03
C GLN A 140 -20.50 -11.79 6.14
N GLY A 141 -21.16 -12.23 5.05
CA GLY A 141 -22.06 -11.38 4.30
C GLY A 141 -21.38 -10.18 3.59
N ILE A 142 -20.34 -10.44 2.82
CA ILE A 142 -19.77 -9.43 1.92
C ILE A 142 -20.51 -9.50 0.59
N GLN A 143 -20.89 -8.33 0.09
CA GLN A 143 -21.55 -8.17 -1.20
C GLN A 143 -20.71 -7.26 -2.09
N ALA A 144 -20.50 -7.71 -3.32
CA ALA A 144 -20.05 -6.87 -4.43
C ALA A 144 -21.27 -6.29 -5.11
N ASP A 145 -21.44 -4.98 -5.04
CA ASP A 145 -22.55 -4.27 -5.65
C ASP A 145 -22.24 -3.91 -7.12
N GLN A 146 -23.27 -3.64 -7.88
CA GLN A 146 -23.11 -3.24 -9.28
C GLN A 146 -22.38 -1.90 -9.39
N GLY A 147 -21.29 -1.87 -10.17
CA GLY A 147 -20.49 -0.66 -10.40
C GLY A 147 -19.28 -0.51 -9.45
N GLU A 148 -19.18 -1.32 -8.42
CA GLU A 148 -17.99 -1.33 -7.56
C GLU A 148 -16.78 -1.91 -8.29
N THR A 149 -15.60 -1.34 -8.03
CA THR A 149 -14.33 -1.93 -8.48
C THR A 149 -13.97 -3.16 -7.62
N VAL A 150 -13.08 -3.98 -8.13
CA VAL A 150 -12.56 -5.10 -7.33
C VAL A 150 -11.93 -4.59 -6.04
N MET A 151 -11.21 -3.46 -6.11
CA MET A 151 -10.57 -2.86 -4.93
C MET A 151 -11.59 -2.32 -3.92
N ASP A 152 -12.73 -1.78 -4.36
CA ASP A 152 -13.80 -1.35 -3.45
C ASP A 152 -14.32 -2.53 -2.62
N VAL A 153 -14.54 -3.68 -3.27
CA VAL A 153 -14.98 -4.91 -2.59
C VAL A 153 -13.88 -5.43 -1.64
N LEU A 154 -12.61 -5.43 -2.07
CA LEU A 154 -11.49 -5.83 -1.23
C LEU A 154 -11.35 -4.93 0.01
N ASN A 155 -11.50 -3.62 -0.13
CA ASN A 155 -11.42 -2.66 0.97
C ASN A 155 -12.47 -2.93 2.07
N LYS A 156 -13.69 -3.35 1.69
CA LYS A 156 -14.70 -3.77 2.67
C LYS A 156 -14.21 -4.92 3.56
N MET A 157 -13.39 -5.81 3.01
CA MET A 157 -12.88 -7.00 3.69
C MET A 157 -11.58 -6.74 4.44
N LEU A 158 -10.66 -5.98 3.85
CA LEU A 158 -9.35 -5.66 4.42
C LEU A 158 -9.50 -4.98 5.79
N GLY A 159 -10.38 -4.00 5.89
CA GLY A 159 -10.70 -3.36 7.17
C GLY A 159 -11.26 -4.34 8.21
N LEU A 160 -12.05 -5.36 7.78
CA LEU A 160 -12.60 -6.36 8.69
C LEU A 160 -11.55 -7.34 9.24
N GLN A 161 -10.49 -7.58 8.51
CA GLN A 161 -9.45 -8.56 8.84
C GLN A 161 -8.14 -7.91 9.32
N GLN A 162 -8.07 -6.59 9.36
CA GLN A 162 -6.84 -5.82 9.66
C GLN A 162 -5.66 -6.26 8.79
N ALA A 163 -5.90 -6.48 7.51
CA ALA A 163 -4.91 -6.89 6.53
C ALA A 163 -4.56 -5.77 5.56
N LEU A 164 -3.33 -5.74 5.11
CA LEU A 164 -2.85 -4.92 4.01
C LEU A 164 -3.02 -5.67 2.69
N ALA A 165 -3.23 -4.94 1.61
CA ALA A 165 -3.17 -5.45 0.26
C ALA A 165 -2.18 -4.62 -0.55
N TYR A 166 -1.21 -5.28 -1.15
CA TYR A 166 -0.19 -4.68 -2.00
C TYR A 166 0.25 -5.67 -3.06
N ASP A 167 1.03 -5.24 -4.03
CA ASP A 167 1.54 -6.13 -5.06
C ASP A 167 2.99 -6.58 -4.81
N ASN A 168 3.40 -7.61 -5.53
CA ASN A 168 4.80 -8.02 -5.59
C ASN A 168 5.38 -7.80 -7.01
N ALA A 169 6.68 -8.06 -7.16
CA ALA A 169 7.38 -7.89 -8.43
C ALA A 169 6.84 -8.77 -9.56
N GLN A 170 6.15 -9.87 -9.26
CA GLN A 170 5.54 -10.77 -10.22
C GLN A 170 4.14 -10.30 -10.69
N GLY A 171 3.66 -9.17 -10.14
CA GLY A 171 2.32 -8.65 -10.40
C GLY A 171 1.21 -9.44 -9.71
N ASN A 172 1.55 -10.16 -8.63
CA ASN A 172 0.59 -10.86 -7.78
C ASN A 172 0.05 -9.92 -6.70
N LEU A 173 -1.20 -10.11 -6.32
CA LEU A 173 -1.78 -9.45 -5.15
C LEU A 173 -1.33 -10.17 -3.87
N VAL A 174 -0.69 -9.45 -2.96
CA VAL A 174 -0.30 -9.97 -1.64
C VAL A 174 -1.27 -9.46 -0.59
N ILE A 175 -1.83 -10.36 0.19
CA ILE A 175 -2.65 -10.05 1.35
C ILE A 175 -1.87 -10.47 2.60
N GLY A 176 -1.63 -9.54 3.49
CA GLY A 176 -0.84 -9.82 4.69
C GLY A 176 -0.80 -8.65 5.65
N GLY A 177 0.12 -8.70 6.59
CA GLY A 177 0.40 -7.65 7.54
C GLY A 177 1.72 -6.93 7.26
N ILE A 178 2.16 -6.19 8.26
CA ILE A 178 3.49 -5.59 8.26
C ILE A 178 4.53 -6.70 8.38
N GLY A 179 5.53 -6.65 7.49
CA GLY A 179 6.60 -7.64 7.42
C GLY A 179 7.50 -7.63 8.67
N SER A 180 8.08 -8.78 8.97
CA SER A 180 9.05 -8.95 10.06
C SER A 180 10.51 -9.02 9.57
N GLN A 181 10.72 -9.04 8.25
CA GLN A 181 12.06 -9.08 7.67
C GLN A 181 12.78 -7.76 7.88
N GLN A 182 14.05 -7.84 8.29
CA GLN A 182 14.90 -6.67 8.50
C GLN A 182 15.64 -6.31 7.21
N ALA A 183 15.75 -5.01 6.95
CA ALA A 183 16.70 -4.49 5.97
C ALA A 183 18.14 -4.79 6.45
N HIS A 184 19.01 -5.13 5.53
CA HIS A 184 20.42 -5.44 5.83
C HIS A 184 21.23 -4.18 6.14
N THR A 185 20.73 -3.01 5.75
CA THR A 185 21.39 -1.71 5.94
C THR A 185 20.47 -0.77 6.71
N ALA A 186 21.00 -0.14 7.76
CA ALA A 186 20.29 0.92 8.48
C ALA A 186 20.31 2.24 7.68
N LEU A 187 19.36 3.11 7.96
CA LEU A 187 19.35 4.49 7.47
C LEU A 187 20.03 5.37 8.52
N VAL A 188 21.19 5.92 8.20
CA VAL A 188 22.04 6.64 9.15
C VAL A 188 22.44 8.00 8.60
N LEU A 189 22.07 9.06 9.33
CA LEU A 189 22.46 10.42 8.98
C LEU A 189 23.99 10.59 9.10
N GLY A 190 24.59 11.11 8.03
CA GLY A 190 26.06 11.25 7.93
C GLY A 190 26.76 10.04 7.29
N GLU A 191 26.04 8.94 7.01
CA GLU A 191 26.59 7.77 6.32
C GLU A 191 25.95 7.55 4.94
N ASN A 192 24.65 7.25 4.90
CA ASN A 192 23.96 6.89 3.66
C ASN A 192 22.71 7.73 3.34
N ILE A 193 22.24 8.57 4.25
CA ILE A 193 21.18 9.52 4.00
C ILE A 193 21.76 10.74 3.28
N LEU A 194 21.32 10.99 2.04
CA LEU A 194 21.69 12.16 1.25
C LEU A 194 20.82 13.37 1.58
N SER A 195 19.52 13.14 1.71
CA SER A 195 18.55 14.17 2.06
C SER A 195 17.37 13.58 2.80
N CYS A 196 16.65 14.44 3.47
CA CYS A 196 15.44 14.11 4.20
C CYS A 196 14.37 15.15 3.83
N ASP A 197 13.18 14.66 3.51
CA ASP A 197 11.98 15.48 3.34
C ASP A 197 10.90 14.98 4.30
N THR A 198 10.48 15.84 5.22
CA THR A 198 9.44 15.50 6.20
C THR A 198 8.74 16.76 6.72
N GLU A 199 7.44 16.66 6.90
CA GLU A 199 6.65 17.65 7.63
C GLU A 199 6.09 17.01 8.90
N LYS A 200 6.68 17.31 10.05
CA LYS A 200 6.12 16.90 11.35
C LYS A 200 4.88 17.74 11.65
N SER A 201 3.72 17.27 11.22
CA SER A 201 2.46 17.99 11.36
C SER A 201 1.56 17.33 12.41
N ILE A 202 0.98 18.15 13.29
CA ILE A 202 -0.07 17.71 14.22
C ILE A 202 -1.48 17.98 13.67
N ARG A 203 -1.61 18.33 12.39
CA ARG A 203 -2.90 18.70 11.79
C ARG A 203 -3.93 17.59 11.94
N ASP A 204 -3.54 16.35 11.75
CA ASP A 204 -4.38 15.16 11.80
C ASP A 204 -4.28 14.39 13.13
N ARG A 205 -3.61 14.98 14.14
CA ARG A 205 -3.47 14.44 15.49
C ARG A 205 -4.33 15.21 16.48
N PHE A 206 -5.02 14.51 17.36
CA PHE A 206 -6.01 15.07 18.27
C PHE A 206 -5.68 14.69 19.71
N SER A 207 -6.08 15.54 20.69
CA SER A 207 -5.85 15.27 22.12
C SER A 207 -6.83 14.27 22.69
N ASP A 208 -8.05 14.24 22.16
CA ASP A 208 -9.16 13.45 22.65
C ASP A 208 -9.82 12.73 21.48
N TYR A 209 -9.85 11.41 21.53
CA TYR A 209 -10.54 10.57 20.55
C TYR A 209 -11.77 9.99 21.21
N GLN A 210 -12.95 10.46 20.79
CA GLN A 210 -14.23 9.98 21.28
C GLN A 210 -14.90 9.15 20.21
N VAL A 211 -15.16 7.90 20.47
CA VAL A 211 -15.88 7.01 19.56
C VAL A 211 -17.27 6.73 20.13
N SER A 212 -18.27 7.04 19.33
CA SER A 212 -19.66 6.72 19.63
C SER A 212 -20.21 5.73 18.62
N GLY A 213 -21.10 4.84 19.05
CA GLY A 213 -21.71 3.85 18.18
C GLY A 213 -23.15 3.59 18.54
N GLN A 214 -23.90 3.03 17.59
CA GLN A 214 -25.28 2.59 17.78
C GLN A 214 -25.30 1.13 18.20
N ARG A 215 -26.22 0.76 19.07
CA ARG A 215 -26.59 -0.64 19.34
C ARG A 215 -27.99 -0.93 18.83
N LYS A 216 -28.27 -2.19 18.59
CA LYS A 216 -29.63 -2.62 18.27
C LYS A 216 -30.51 -2.38 19.50
N GLY A 217 -31.64 -1.68 19.33
CA GLY A 217 -32.64 -1.49 20.38
C GLY A 217 -33.25 -2.82 20.81
N ASN A 218 -33.73 -2.85 22.04
CA ASN A 218 -34.62 -3.88 22.59
C ASN A 218 -35.99 -3.25 22.80
N ASP A 219 -37.00 -4.06 23.17
CA ASP A 219 -38.34 -3.57 23.39
C ASP A 219 -38.46 -2.51 24.52
N ASP A 220 -37.46 -2.48 25.41
CA ASP A 220 -37.36 -1.52 26.52
C ASP A 220 -36.43 -0.33 26.25
N ASP A 221 -35.62 -0.40 25.17
CA ASP A 221 -34.56 0.58 24.86
C ASP A 221 -34.64 0.95 23.36
N PHE A 222 -35.25 2.09 23.03
CA PHE A 222 -35.38 2.60 21.68
C PHE A 222 -35.12 4.11 21.60
N GLY A 223 -34.90 4.66 20.38
CA GLY A 223 -34.69 6.07 20.16
C GLY A 223 -33.29 6.56 20.54
N GLU A 224 -33.21 7.72 21.20
CA GLU A 224 -31.95 8.39 21.55
C GLU A 224 -31.05 7.56 22.47
N ALA A 225 -31.63 6.74 23.35
CA ALA A 225 -30.90 5.86 24.27
C ALA A 225 -30.06 4.79 23.53
N THR A 226 -30.45 4.39 22.31
CA THR A 226 -29.73 3.40 21.50
C THR A 226 -28.64 4.01 20.62
N THR A 227 -28.76 5.30 20.28
CA THR A 227 -27.86 6.01 19.38
C THR A 227 -26.67 6.67 20.07
N THR A 228 -26.79 6.97 21.37
CA THR A 228 -25.78 7.73 22.13
C THR A 228 -25.20 6.98 23.32
N ALA A 229 -25.74 5.79 23.64
CA ALA A 229 -25.43 5.08 24.89
C ALA A 229 -24.00 4.48 24.94
N ILE A 230 -23.40 4.18 23.81
CA ILE A 230 -22.06 3.56 23.76
C ILE A 230 -21.05 4.61 23.33
N ARG A 231 -20.20 5.01 24.27
CA ARG A 231 -19.12 5.95 24.04
C ARG A 231 -17.85 5.42 24.67
N SER A 232 -16.74 5.62 23.98
CA SER A 232 -15.40 5.44 24.54
C SER A 232 -14.57 6.67 24.25
N LYS A 233 -13.65 6.98 25.15
CA LYS A 233 -12.73 8.11 25.04
C LYS A 233 -11.32 7.64 25.32
N THR A 234 -10.37 8.02 24.43
CA THR A 234 -8.94 7.82 24.64
C THR A 234 -8.24 9.18 24.52
N ILE A 235 -7.25 9.43 25.39
CA ILE A 235 -6.52 10.70 25.45
C ILE A 235 -5.11 10.47 24.92
N ASP A 236 -4.69 11.30 23.99
CA ASP A 236 -3.30 11.38 23.54
C ASP A 236 -2.50 12.34 24.43
N GLY A 237 -1.73 11.78 25.36
CA GLY A 237 -0.89 12.56 26.29
C GLY A 237 0.26 13.34 25.61
N GLY A 238 0.53 13.10 24.33
CA GLY A 238 1.53 13.83 23.55
C GLY A 238 1.06 15.21 23.09
N LEU A 239 -0.24 15.51 23.18
CA LEU A 239 -0.83 16.80 22.82
C LEU A 239 -1.42 17.50 24.04
N LYS A 240 -0.83 18.65 24.41
CA LYS A 240 -1.34 19.50 25.51
C LYS A 240 -2.52 20.40 25.09
N ARG A 241 -2.59 20.75 23.81
CA ARG A 241 -3.64 21.60 23.27
C ARG A 241 -4.92 20.79 23.10
N TYR A 242 -6.06 21.30 23.57
CA TYR A 242 -7.36 20.68 23.40
C TYR A 242 -7.79 20.64 21.93
N ARG A 243 -7.86 19.44 21.37
CA ARG A 243 -8.24 19.15 19.98
C ARG A 243 -9.06 17.85 19.97
N PRO A 244 -10.36 17.90 20.27
CA PRO A 244 -11.18 16.70 20.28
C PRO A 244 -11.53 16.23 18.86
N MET A 245 -11.57 14.91 18.67
CA MET A 245 -12.11 14.25 17.51
C MET A 245 -13.23 13.30 17.91
N ILE A 246 -14.37 13.40 17.23
CA ILE A 246 -15.54 12.54 17.46
C ILE A 246 -15.69 11.63 16.23
N ILE A 247 -15.65 10.32 16.45
CA ILE A 247 -15.77 9.30 15.44
C ILE A 247 -17.09 8.54 15.67
N ARG A 248 -17.90 8.42 14.63
CA ARG A 248 -19.10 7.57 14.65
C ARG A 248 -18.75 6.19 14.09
N GLN A 249 -18.85 5.17 14.90
CA GLN A 249 -18.71 3.79 14.45
C GLN A 249 -20.03 3.30 13.86
N THR A 250 -19.99 2.83 12.64
CA THR A 250 -21.15 2.26 11.95
C THR A 250 -21.37 0.80 12.35
N GLY A 251 -22.63 0.35 12.38
CA GLY A 251 -23.04 -1.01 12.77
C GLY A 251 -23.22 -1.19 14.28
N ASN A 252 -23.41 -2.42 14.75
CA ASN A 252 -23.56 -2.72 16.19
C ASN A 252 -22.24 -2.45 16.90
N ALA A 253 -22.22 -1.43 17.73
CA ALA A 253 -21.09 -1.05 18.55
C ALA A 253 -21.21 -1.63 19.97
N THR A 254 -20.08 -1.92 20.58
CA THR A 254 -19.93 -2.22 22.00
C THR A 254 -18.90 -1.26 22.61
N THR A 255 -18.89 -1.11 23.91
CA THR A 255 -17.86 -0.29 24.58
C THR A 255 -16.45 -0.77 24.22
N ALA A 256 -16.22 -2.08 24.15
CA ALA A 256 -14.93 -2.66 23.77
C ALA A 256 -14.51 -2.28 22.33
N THR A 257 -15.46 -2.30 21.37
CA THR A 257 -15.14 -1.94 19.98
C THR A 257 -14.91 -0.45 19.80
N CYS A 258 -15.66 0.38 20.53
CA CYS A 258 -15.43 1.83 20.52
C CYS A 258 -14.08 2.18 21.16
N SER A 259 -13.67 1.46 22.24
CA SER A 259 -12.36 1.65 22.87
C SER A 259 -11.22 1.25 21.93
N ALA A 260 -11.30 0.06 21.35
CA ALA A 260 -10.30 -0.42 20.39
C ALA A 260 -10.16 0.54 19.19
N ARG A 261 -11.27 1.09 18.70
CA ARG A 261 -11.25 2.08 17.62
C ARG A 261 -10.60 3.39 18.06
N ALA A 262 -10.93 3.92 19.23
CA ALA A 262 -10.34 5.15 19.73
C ALA A 262 -8.83 5.03 19.95
N GLU A 263 -8.37 3.90 20.51
CA GLU A 263 -6.95 3.59 20.69
C GLU A 263 -6.21 3.44 19.37
N PHE A 264 -6.84 2.78 18.39
CA PHE A 264 -6.27 2.61 17.06
C PHE A 264 -6.07 3.96 16.37
N ASP A 265 -7.12 4.80 16.29
CA ASP A 265 -7.03 6.11 15.65
C ASP A 265 -5.97 7.00 16.32
N MET A 266 -5.90 6.96 17.65
CA MET A 266 -4.87 7.68 18.41
C MET A 266 -3.47 7.22 18.03
N ARG A 267 -3.18 5.91 18.06
CA ARG A 267 -1.85 5.34 17.77
C ARG A 267 -1.45 5.60 16.32
N GLN A 268 -2.35 5.32 15.38
CA GLN A 268 -2.07 5.49 13.95
C GLN A 268 -1.75 6.95 13.61
N ARG A 269 -2.57 7.89 14.09
CA ARG A 269 -2.36 9.32 13.83
C ARG A 269 -1.11 9.85 14.52
N ALA A 270 -0.80 9.38 15.72
CA ALA A 270 0.46 9.69 16.39
C ALA A 270 1.66 9.13 15.61
N ALA A 271 1.59 7.88 15.14
CA ALA A 271 2.65 7.25 14.37
C ALA A 271 2.88 7.94 13.02
N ARG A 272 1.81 8.36 12.32
CA ARG A 272 1.92 9.08 11.05
C ARG A 272 2.62 10.43 11.17
N THR A 273 2.68 11.05 12.34
CA THR A 273 3.47 12.29 12.54
C THR A 273 4.97 12.07 12.46
N ASP A 274 5.42 10.83 12.55
CA ASP A 274 6.82 10.43 12.48
C ASP A 274 7.19 9.75 11.15
N GLU A 275 6.33 9.85 10.14
CA GLU A 275 6.69 9.44 8.77
C GLU A 275 7.71 10.38 8.16
N VAL A 276 8.68 9.80 7.46
CA VAL A 276 9.81 10.53 6.87
C VAL A 276 10.16 9.89 5.53
N THR A 277 10.52 10.73 4.56
CA THR A 277 11.10 10.29 3.29
C THR A 277 12.59 10.63 3.27
N TYR A 278 13.42 9.61 3.15
CA TYR A 278 14.86 9.73 2.99
C TYR A 278 15.27 9.44 1.55
N THR A 279 16.22 10.19 1.05
CA THR A 279 16.92 9.87 -0.20
C THR A 279 18.26 9.24 0.14
N VAL A 280 18.53 8.09 -0.45
CA VAL A 280 19.82 7.38 -0.30
C VAL A 280 20.49 7.17 -1.66
N GLN A 281 21.82 7.01 -1.65
CA GLN A 281 22.61 6.77 -2.85
C GLN A 281 22.36 5.35 -3.39
N GLY A 282 22.06 5.25 -4.68
CA GLY A 282 21.89 3.97 -5.37
C GLY A 282 20.57 3.26 -4.99
N TRP A 283 20.40 2.05 -5.53
CA TRP A 283 19.16 1.27 -5.38
C TRP A 283 19.33 0.07 -4.45
N ARG A 284 20.56 -0.20 -4.03
CA ARG A 284 20.91 -1.41 -3.29
C ARG A 284 21.42 -1.11 -1.89
N GLN A 285 21.11 -2.02 -1.02
CA GLN A 285 21.63 -2.09 0.33
C GLN A 285 23.11 -2.52 0.30
N GLY A 286 23.79 -2.49 1.44
CA GLY A 286 25.21 -2.83 1.56
C GLY A 286 25.53 -4.28 1.20
N ASP A 287 24.57 -5.20 1.31
CA ASP A 287 24.69 -6.60 0.89
C ASP A 287 24.43 -6.82 -0.61
N GLY A 288 24.02 -5.79 -1.32
CA GLY A 288 23.69 -5.82 -2.74
C GLY A 288 22.23 -6.13 -3.07
N SER A 289 21.39 -6.41 -2.12
CA SER A 289 19.95 -6.53 -2.32
C SER A 289 19.32 -5.17 -2.58
N LEU A 290 18.21 -5.15 -3.32
CA LEU A 290 17.43 -3.91 -3.52
C LEU A 290 16.75 -3.46 -2.21
N TRP A 291 16.56 -2.15 -2.07
CA TRP A 291 15.63 -1.64 -1.07
C TRP A 291 14.21 -2.08 -1.44
N LEU A 292 13.48 -2.70 -0.52
CA LEU A 292 12.15 -3.22 -0.79
C LEU A 292 11.13 -2.67 0.21
N PRO A 293 9.87 -2.44 -0.19
CA PRO A 293 8.80 -2.12 0.75
C PRO A 293 8.51 -3.32 1.66
N ASN A 294 7.91 -3.02 2.80
CA ASN A 294 7.57 -3.96 3.87
C ASN A 294 8.76 -4.57 4.64
N LEU A 295 9.97 -4.06 4.45
CA LEU A 295 11.10 -4.36 5.32
C LEU A 295 11.08 -3.47 6.55
N GLN A 296 11.50 -4.00 7.69
CA GLN A 296 11.81 -3.20 8.86
C GLN A 296 13.23 -2.64 8.73
N VAL A 297 13.42 -1.40 9.13
CA VAL A 297 14.71 -0.71 9.02
C VAL A 297 15.01 0.05 10.30
N ILE A 298 16.27 0.05 10.71
CA ILE A 298 16.74 0.89 11.81
C ILE A 298 17.10 2.27 11.26
N VAL A 299 16.60 3.31 11.90
CA VAL A 299 16.84 4.71 11.53
C VAL A 299 17.58 5.42 12.65
N PHE A 300 18.72 6.00 12.31
CA PHE A 300 19.49 6.89 13.18
C PHE A 300 19.51 8.29 12.55
N ASP A 301 18.72 9.19 13.11
CA ASP A 301 18.64 10.60 12.68
C ASP A 301 18.42 11.48 13.91
N PRO A 302 19.50 12.00 14.50
CA PRO A 302 19.44 12.83 15.69
C PRO A 302 18.77 14.20 15.44
N ILE A 303 18.70 14.69 14.19
CA ILE A 303 17.99 15.95 13.86
C ILE A 303 16.48 15.76 14.10
N LEU A 304 15.94 14.60 13.72
CA LEU A 304 14.55 14.25 13.93
C LEU A 304 14.28 13.60 15.29
N GLY A 305 15.33 13.35 16.08
CA GLY A 305 15.25 12.71 17.39
C GLY A 305 15.10 11.17 17.30
N PHE A 306 15.48 10.55 16.18
CA PHE A 306 15.46 9.11 16.00
C PHE A 306 16.81 8.51 16.41
N ASN A 307 16.82 7.75 17.49
CA ASN A 307 17.99 7.05 18.00
C ASN A 307 17.80 5.55 17.85
N ASN A 308 18.34 4.98 16.79
CA ASN A 308 18.16 3.56 16.43
C ASN A 308 16.68 3.12 16.44
N ARG A 309 15.83 3.97 15.91
CA ARG A 309 14.39 3.72 15.89
C ARG A 309 14.05 2.69 14.82
N GLN A 310 13.32 1.64 15.22
CA GLN A 310 12.81 0.67 14.27
C GLN A 310 11.59 1.25 13.53
N MET A 311 11.63 1.21 12.21
CA MET A 311 10.60 1.69 11.31
C MET A 311 10.32 0.65 10.23
N VAL A 312 9.23 0.85 9.49
CA VAL A 312 8.85 0.04 8.32
C VAL A 312 9.03 0.89 7.08
N ILE A 313 9.61 0.30 6.04
CA ILE A 313 9.68 0.89 4.70
C ILE A 313 8.29 0.78 4.07
N ALA A 314 7.59 1.89 3.99
CA ALA A 314 6.25 1.94 3.42
C ALA A 314 6.27 2.03 1.90
N GLU A 315 7.21 2.79 1.36
CA GLU A 315 7.35 3.01 -0.08
C GLU A 315 8.82 3.16 -0.46
N VAL A 316 9.14 2.64 -1.63
CA VAL A 316 10.44 2.78 -2.27
C VAL A 316 10.23 3.31 -3.67
N THR A 317 10.95 4.38 -4.03
CA THR A 317 10.99 4.91 -5.39
C THR A 317 12.42 4.92 -5.89
N TYR A 318 12.71 4.05 -6.86
CA TYR A 318 14.00 4.03 -7.55
C TYR A 318 14.01 5.10 -8.63
N GLN A 319 15.00 5.97 -8.60
CA GLN A 319 15.14 7.06 -9.56
C GLN A 319 16.54 7.05 -10.18
N GLN A 320 16.58 7.33 -11.47
CA GLN A 320 17.80 7.58 -12.23
C GLN A 320 17.53 8.72 -13.21
N ASP A 321 18.41 9.68 -13.23
CA ASP A 321 18.43 10.78 -14.20
C ASP A 321 19.87 11.23 -14.47
N GLU A 322 20.04 12.42 -15.04
CA GLU A 322 21.35 13.03 -15.29
C GLU A 322 22.17 13.30 -14.02
N ASN A 323 21.52 13.43 -12.86
CA ASN A 323 22.18 13.65 -11.57
C ASN A 323 22.64 12.36 -10.90
N GLY A 324 22.24 11.21 -11.44
CA GLY A 324 22.66 9.91 -10.95
C GLY A 324 21.51 9.00 -10.53
N THR A 325 21.85 8.07 -9.65
CA THR A 325 20.94 6.99 -9.21
C THR A 325 20.71 7.12 -7.72
N VAL A 326 19.45 7.29 -7.34
CA VAL A 326 19.03 7.42 -5.93
C VAL A 326 17.79 6.58 -5.65
N THR A 327 17.55 6.32 -4.37
CA THR A 327 16.31 5.73 -3.88
C THR A 327 15.67 6.67 -2.87
N GLU A 328 14.43 7.03 -3.10
CA GLU A 328 13.58 7.63 -2.07
C GLU A 328 12.90 6.51 -1.26
N ILE A 329 13.04 6.57 0.05
CA ILE A 329 12.53 5.56 0.98
C ILE A 329 11.63 6.26 1.99
N ARG A 330 10.32 6.02 1.90
CA ARG A 330 9.37 6.50 2.90
C ARG A 330 9.28 5.48 4.03
N VAL A 331 9.58 5.92 5.24
CA VAL A 331 9.57 5.09 6.45
C VAL A 331 8.69 5.69 7.52
N GLY A 332 8.16 4.85 8.38
CA GLY A 332 7.40 5.27 9.55
C GLY A 332 7.29 4.14 10.58
N PRO A 333 6.81 4.47 11.79
CA PRO A 333 6.53 3.46 12.80
C PRO A 333 5.51 2.44 12.28
N PRO A 334 5.60 1.15 12.70
CA PRO A 334 4.65 0.12 12.27
C PRO A 334 3.18 0.49 12.47
N ASP A 335 2.85 1.16 13.57
CA ASP A 335 1.48 1.58 13.90
C ASP A 335 0.89 2.57 12.87
N ALA A 336 1.72 3.26 12.08
CA ALA A 336 1.26 4.17 11.03
C ALA A 336 0.51 3.45 9.91
N TYR A 337 0.84 2.18 9.66
CA TYR A 337 0.38 1.40 8.52
C TYR A 337 -0.58 0.27 8.88
N LEU A 338 -0.91 0.11 10.16
CA LEU A 338 -1.89 -0.88 10.57
C LEU A 338 -3.27 -0.55 9.98
N PRO A 339 -3.99 -1.52 9.43
CA PRO A 339 -5.35 -1.32 8.97
C PRO A 339 -6.32 -1.05 10.13
N GLU A 340 -7.40 -0.34 9.83
CA GLU A 340 -8.47 -0.06 10.80
C GLU A 340 -9.03 -1.33 11.43
N PRO A 341 -9.24 -1.38 12.79
CA PRO A 341 -9.76 -2.56 13.47
C PRO A 341 -11.15 -2.96 12.96
N ALA A 342 -11.34 -4.26 12.79
CA ALA A 342 -12.62 -4.83 12.38
C ALA A 342 -13.73 -4.59 13.39
N LYS A 343 -14.95 -4.50 12.87
CA LYS A 343 -16.18 -4.58 13.69
C LYS A 343 -16.34 -6.01 14.22
N PRO A 344 -16.59 -6.24 15.52
CA PRO A 344 -16.79 -7.59 16.00
C PRO A 344 -18.02 -8.22 15.36
N GLY A 345 -17.85 -9.40 14.79
CA GLY A 345 -18.91 -10.23 14.28
C GLY A 345 -19.85 -10.69 15.41
N LYS A 346 -21.11 -10.93 15.09
CA LYS A 346 -22.08 -11.49 16.03
C LYS A 346 -21.56 -12.81 16.60
N ARG A 347 -21.29 -12.89 17.90
CA ARG A 347 -21.07 -14.15 18.60
C ARG A 347 -22.33 -15.01 18.41
N LYS A 348 -22.22 -16.18 17.77
CA LYS A 348 -23.30 -17.17 17.78
C LYS A 348 -23.60 -17.51 19.24
N LYS A 349 -24.82 -17.26 19.71
CA LYS A 349 -25.31 -17.86 20.95
C LYS A 349 -25.22 -19.38 20.76
N LYS A 350 -24.46 -20.07 21.64
CA LYS A 350 -24.60 -21.50 21.82
C LYS A 350 -26.09 -21.75 22.15
N LYS A 351 -26.78 -22.53 21.35
CA LYS A 351 -28.02 -23.14 21.77
C LYS A 351 -27.66 -24.04 22.95
N GLU A 352 -28.16 -23.72 24.12
CA GLU A 352 -28.30 -24.71 25.18
C GLU A 352 -29.29 -25.74 24.63
N GLU A 353 -28.84 -26.97 24.46
CA GLU A 353 -29.70 -28.12 24.29
C GLU A 353 -30.38 -28.34 25.64
N ASP A 354 -31.68 -28.01 25.70
CA ASP A 354 -32.54 -28.50 26.77
C ASP A 354 -32.72 -29.99 26.55
N ASP A 355 -32.04 -30.79 27.39
CA ASP A 355 -32.36 -32.18 27.62
C ASP A 355 -33.68 -32.25 28.40
N PHE A 356 -34.71 -32.78 27.76
CA PHE A 356 -35.86 -33.46 28.37
C PHE A 356 -36.04 -34.81 27.74
#